data_d24dd025f96bef6057698042d4e17003
#
_entry.id   d24dd025f96bef6057698042d4e17003
#
_cell.length_a   1.000
_cell.length_b   1.000
_cell.length_c   1.000
_cell.angle_alpha   90.00
_cell.angle_beta   90.00
_cell.angle_gamma   90.00
#
_symmetry.space_group_name_H-M   'P 1'
#
loop_
_entity.id
_entity.type
_entity.pdbx_description
1 polymer ?
#
loop_
_entity_poly.entity_id
_entity_poly.type
_entity_poly.pdbx_seq_one_letter_code
_entity_poly.pdbx_strand_id
1 'polypeptide(L)'
;MTLQEIKEFLLGVTLNTFHQEAWEQPDTYIVWQEDGESDAVHGDNKKLVQILDVTIDVYTKEEYPEIITRLQNAFNDKGIPFELLSIQYESDTKYTHYEYLIQAVV
;
A
#
# COMPACT_ATOMS: atom_id res chain seq x y z
N MET A 1 10.14 -7.38 -1.20
CA MET A 1 10.39 -6.31 -0.21
C MET A 1 10.01 -6.78 1.18
N THR A 2 10.78 -6.41 2.17
CA THR A 2 10.40 -6.60 3.58
C THR A 2 9.38 -5.54 3.99
N LEU A 3 8.73 -5.74 5.14
CA LEU A 3 7.80 -4.74 5.69
C LEU A 3 8.51 -3.41 5.98
N GLN A 4 9.73 -3.47 6.52
CA GLN A 4 10.54 -2.29 6.76
C GLN A 4 10.83 -1.50 5.48
N GLU A 5 11.16 -2.22 4.41
CA GLU A 5 11.41 -1.60 3.10
C GLU A 5 10.15 -0.97 2.52
N ILE A 6 8.98 -1.59 2.72
CA ILE A 6 7.69 -1.01 2.31
C ILE A 6 7.45 0.31 3.03
N LYS A 7 7.65 0.34 4.35
CA LYS A 7 7.52 1.56 5.14
C LYS A 7 8.40 2.68 4.58
N GLU A 8 9.67 2.39 4.36
CA GLU A 8 10.63 3.38 3.84
C GLU A 8 10.25 3.85 2.44
N PHE A 9 9.81 2.92 1.59
CA PHE A 9 9.37 3.21 0.23
C PHE A 9 8.18 4.18 0.23
N LEU A 10 7.15 3.90 1.03
CA LEU A 10 5.95 4.73 1.09
C LEU A 10 6.24 6.11 1.71
N LEU A 11 7.10 6.18 2.72
CA LEU A 11 7.53 7.46 3.28
C LEU A 11 8.29 8.31 2.27
N GLY A 12 8.95 7.68 1.30
CA GLY A 12 9.58 8.37 0.18
C GLY A 12 8.58 8.94 -0.82
N VAL A 13 7.36 8.38 -0.88
CA VAL A 13 6.28 8.90 -1.74
C VAL A 13 5.59 10.07 -1.06
N THR A 14 5.21 9.92 0.22
CA THR A 14 4.66 11.00 1.03
C THR A 14 4.95 10.74 2.51
N LEU A 15 5.26 11.81 3.25
CA LEU A 15 5.45 11.72 4.70
C LEU A 15 4.14 11.45 5.44
N ASN A 16 2.99 11.72 4.81
CA ASN A 16 1.67 11.40 5.36
C ASN A 16 1.35 9.91 5.15
N THR A 17 2.17 9.05 5.72
CA THR A 17 2.07 7.60 5.61
C THR A 17 1.98 7.00 7.01
N PHE A 18 0.98 6.14 7.20
CA PHE A 18 0.66 5.54 8.50
C PHE A 18 0.55 4.03 8.36
N HIS A 19 1.00 3.31 9.37
CA HIS A 19 0.92 1.85 9.44
C HIS A 19 -0.28 1.46 10.31
N GLN A 20 -1.16 0.61 9.76
CA GLN A 20 -2.35 0.05 10.39
C GLN A 20 -3.50 1.04 10.57
N GLU A 21 -3.26 2.20 11.16
CA GLU A 21 -4.27 3.24 11.31
C GLU A 21 -3.67 4.63 11.17
N ALA A 22 -4.46 5.57 10.68
CA ALA A 22 -4.06 6.96 10.57
C ALA A 22 -4.50 7.72 11.84
N TRP A 23 -3.51 8.24 12.61
CA TRP A 23 -3.81 9.10 13.75
C TRP A 23 -3.97 10.56 13.36
N GLU A 24 -3.75 10.89 12.10
CA GLU A 24 -4.05 12.17 11.48
C GLU A 24 -4.68 11.90 10.12
N GLN A 25 -5.57 12.77 9.67
CA GLN A 25 -6.23 12.64 8.38
C GLN A 25 -6.08 13.93 7.56
N PRO A 26 -4.86 14.19 7.03
CA PRO A 26 -4.66 15.29 6.09
C PRO A 26 -5.44 15.07 4.79
N ASP A 27 -5.48 16.07 3.92
CA ASP A 27 -6.24 15.99 2.67
C ASP A 27 -5.75 14.88 1.72
N THR A 28 -4.51 14.46 1.86
CA THR A 28 -3.95 13.32 1.13
C THR A 28 -3.04 12.53 2.06
N TYR A 29 -3.31 11.24 2.21
CA TYR A 29 -2.51 10.37 3.06
C TYR A 29 -2.62 8.91 2.63
N ILE A 30 -1.67 8.11 3.12
CA ILE A 30 -1.58 6.67 2.88
C ILE A 30 -1.67 5.92 4.21
N VAL A 31 -2.46 4.85 4.23
CA VAL A 31 -2.46 3.87 5.32
C VAL A 31 -2.13 2.52 4.70
N TRP A 32 -1.20 1.79 5.30
CA TRP A 32 -0.84 0.47 4.80
C TRP A 32 -0.86 -0.55 5.92
N GLN A 33 -1.16 -1.82 5.57
CA GLN A 33 -1.26 -2.90 6.56
C GLN A 33 -1.01 -4.25 5.91
N GLU A 34 -0.51 -5.17 6.72
CA GLU A 34 -0.43 -6.58 6.37
C GLU A 34 -1.81 -7.20 6.54
N ASP A 35 -2.27 -7.96 5.55
CA ASP A 35 -3.59 -8.59 5.60
C ASP A 35 -3.52 -10.07 6.01
N GLY A 36 -2.46 -10.75 5.60
CA GLY A 36 -2.27 -12.17 5.89
C GLY A 36 -1.38 -12.82 4.85
N GLU A 37 -1.20 -14.12 5.00
CA GLU A 37 -0.35 -14.88 4.09
C GLU A 37 -1.04 -15.06 2.74
N SER A 38 -0.33 -14.68 1.68
CA SER A 38 -0.80 -14.83 0.30
C SER A 38 -0.37 -16.16 -0.28
N ASP A 39 0.91 -16.51 -0.06
CA ASP A 39 1.52 -17.68 -0.67
C ASP A 39 2.64 -18.20 0.21
N ALA A 40 2.99 -19.47 0.04
CA ALA A 40 4.04 -20.10 0.80
C ALA A 40 4.76 -21.14 -0.03
N VAL A 41 6.09 -21.23 0.13
CA VAL A 41 6.91 -22.26 -0.47
C VAL A 41 7.36 -23.23 0.63
N HIS A 42 7.10 -24.51 0.42
CA HIS A 42 7.43 -25.57 1.38
C HIS A 42 8.48 -26.52 0.79
N GLY A 43 9.38 -27.02 1.66
CA GLY A 43 10.33 -28.08 1.35
C GLY A 43 10.45 -28.99 2.55
N ASP A 44 10.35 -30.31 2.35
CA ASP A 44 10.41 -31.33 3.41
C ASP A 44 9.44 -31.02 4.57
N ASN A 45 8.20 -30.62 4.23
CA ASN A 45 7.15 -30.25 5.18
C ASN A 45 7.49 -28.98 6.00
N LYS A 46 8.44 -28.19 5.55
CA LYS A 46 8.78 -26.91 6.18
C LYS A 46 8.48 -25.76 5.24
N LYS A 47 7.99 -24.66 5.81
CA LYS A 47 7.77 -23.44 5.06
C LYS A 47 9.12 -22.79 4.78
N LEU A 48 9.47 -22.63 3.49
CA LEU A 48 10.73 -22.02 3.05
C LEU A 48 10.63 -20.51 2.93
N VAL A 49 9.47 -20.01 2.47
CA VAL A 49 9.24 -18.59 2.23
C VAL A 49 7.84 -18.24 2.70
N GLN A 50 7.71 -17.10 3.33
CA GLN A 50 6.40 -16.53 3.65
C GLN A 50 6.20 -15.24 2.88
N ILE A 51 5.09 -15.17 2.15
CA ILE A 51 4.71 -13.98 1.40
C ILE A 51 3.39 -13.47 1.98
N LEU A 52 3.38 -12.19 2.34
CA LEU A 52 2.19 -11.53 2.88
C LEU A 52 1.56 -10.63 1.82
N ASP A 53 0.24 -10.62 1.81
CA ASP A 53 -0.51 -9.57 1.13
C ASP A 53 -0.47 -8.31 1.97
N VAL A 54 -0.19 -7.18 1.33
CA VAL A 54 -0.14 -5.87 1.96
C VAL A 54 -1.08 -4.94 1.20
N THR A 55 -2.04 -4.37 1.90
CA THR A 55 -2.96 -3.38 1.35
C THR A 55 -2.40 -2.00 1.58
N ILE A 56 -2.42 -1.18 0.54
CA ILE A 56 -2.04 0.23 0.58
C ILE A 56 -3.26 1.04 0.21
N ASP A 57 -3.80 1.78 1.18
CA ASP A 57 -4.97 2.62 1.03
C ASP A 57 -4.54 4.07 0.87
N VAL A 58 -4.90 4.69 -0.25
CA VAL A 58 -4.62 6.11 -0.50
C VAL A 58 -5.93 6.88 -0.40
N TYR A 59 -5.94 7.88 0.48
CA TYR A 59 -7.07 8.78 0.65
C TYR A 59 -6.68 10.16 0.16
N THR A 60 -7.49 10.75 -0.71
CA THR A 60 -7.20 12.09 -1.22
C THR A 60 -8.50 12.85 -1.51
N LYS A 61 -8.49 14.17 -1.26
CA LYS A 61 -9.58 15.08 -1.61
C LYS A 61 -9.38 15.74 -2.97
N GLU A 62 -8.24 15.49 -3.62
CA GLU A 62 -7.95 16.05 -4.93
C GLU A 62 -8.74 15.32 -6.02
N GLU A 63 -9.29 16.06 -6.97
CA GLU A 63 -10.04 15.48 -8.09
C GLU A 63 -9.11 14.72 -9.05
N TYR A 64 -7.93 15.27 -9.31
CA TYR A 64 -6.90 14.65 -10.17
C TYR A 64 -5.62 14.47 -9.36
N PRO A 65 -5.56 13.43 -8.50
CA PRO A 65 -4.52 13.34 -7.48
C PRO A 65 -3.14 13.02 -8.03
N GLU A 66 -2.20 13.92 -7.80
CA GLU A 66 -0.80 13.73 -8.15
C GLU A 66 -0.18 12.53 -7.41
N ILE A 67 -0.62 12.29 -6.16
CA ILE A 67 -0.11 11.19 -5.33
C ILE A 67 -0.24 9.83 -6.03
N ILE A 68 -1.30 9.62 -6.79
CA ILE A 68 -1.55 8.35 -7.50
C ILE A 68 -0.51 8.16 -8.60
N THR A 69 -0.23 9.20 -9.38
CA THR A 69 0.81 9.15 -10.42
C THR A 69 2.18 8.89 -9.79
N ARG A 70 2.51 9.61 -8.70
CA ARG A 70 3.77 9.43 -7.98
C ARG A 70 3.93 8.02 -7.42
N LEU A 71 2.87 7.48 -6.81
CA LEU A 71 2.91 6.15 -6.23
C LEU A 71 3.10 5.07 -7.30
N GLN A 72 2.32 5.14 -8.39
CA GLN A 72 2.43 4.15 -9.45
C GLN A 72 3.77 4.22 -10.17
N ASN A 73 4.28 5.44 -10.42
CA ASN A 73 5.62 5.60 -10.99
C ASN A 73 6.68 5.03 -10.06
N ALA A 74 6.54 5.24 -8.74
CA ALA A 74 7.48 4.70 -7.75
C ALA A 74 7.45 3.17 -7.72
N PHE A 75 6.26 2.55 -7.79
CA PHE A 75 6.16 1.09 -7.92
C PHE A 75 6.90 0.58 -9.16
N ASN A 76 6.66 1.21 -10.30
CA ASN A 76 7.28 0.80 -11.57
C ASN A 76 8.80 0.99 -11.56
N ASP A 77 9.27 2.12 -11.03
CA ASP A 77 10.70 2.41 -10.94
C ASP A 77 11.43 1.42 -10.04
N LYS A 78 10.79 0.96 -8.99
CA LYS A 78 11.34 -0.02 -8.05
C LYS A 78 11.11 -1.47 -8.49
N GLY A 79 10.32 -1.68 -9.55
CA GLY A 79 9.95 -3.02 -10.02
C GLY A 79 9.04 -3.76 -9.06
N ILE A 80 8.17 -3.05 -8.35
CA ILE A 80 7.21 -3.65 -7.41
C ILE A 80 5.91 -3.95 -8.17
N PRO A 81 5.53 -5.23 -8.32
CA PRO A 81 4.22 -5.55 -8.87
C PRO A 81 3.11 -5.03 -7.95
N PHE A 82 2.09 -4.43 -8.54
CA PHE A 82 0.96 -3.92 -7.79
C PHE A 82 -0.34 -4.12 -8.54
N GLU A 83 -1.44 -4.12 -7.81
CA GLU A 83 -2.79 -4.20 -8.37
C GLU A 83 -3.65 -3.11 -7.74
N LEU A 84 -4.37 -2.35 -8.56
CA LEU A 84 -5.37 -1.40 -8.08
C LEU A 84 -6.69 -2.16 -7.95
N LEU A 85 -7.13 -2.39 -6.70
CA LEU A 85 -8.31 -3.21 -6.41
C LEU A 85 -9.61 -2.42 -6.52
N SER A 86 -9.60 -1.15 -6.07
CA SER A 86 -10.83 -0.35 -6.08
C SER A 86 -10.53 1.13 -6.01
N ILE A 87 -11.48 1.91 -6.51
CA ILE A 87 -11.52 3.38 -6.39
C ILE A 87 -12.93 3.73 -5.93
N GLN A 88 -13.05 4.37 -4.75
CA GLN A 88 -14.35 4.70 -4.16
C GLN A 88 -14.37 6.15 -3.68
N TYR A 89 -15.37 6.91 -4.11
CA TYR A 89 -15.59 8.27 -3.62
C TYR A 89 -16.54 8.25 -2.44
N GLU A 90 -16.16 8.91 -1.33
CA GLU A 90 -16.95 9.05 -0.12
C GLU A 90 -17.53 10.47 -0.05
N SER A 91 -18.81 10.60 -0.34
CA SER A 91 -19.44 11.93 -0.45
C SER A 91 -19.50 12.70 0.87
N ASP A 92 -19.56 12.01 2.02
CA ASP A 92 -19.62 12.63 3.35
C ASP A 92 -18.28 13.22 3.78
N THR A 93 -17.18 12.56 3.48
CA THR A 93 -15.81 13.01 3.83
C THR A 93 -15.14 13.79 2.71
N LYS A 94 -15.62 13.63 1.47
CA LYS A 94 -15.01 14.16 0.24
C LYS A 94 -13.70 13.50 -0.13
N TYR A 95 -13.33 12.40 0.51
CA TYR A 95 -12.17 11.60 0.11
C TYR A 95 -12.52 10.67 -1.04
N THR A 96 -11.57 10.46 -1.93
CA THR A 96 -11.55 9.31 -2.82
C THR A 96 -10.55 8.31 -2.26
N HIS A 97 -10.97 7.07 -2.11
CA HIS A 97 -10.16 5.97 -1.56
C HIS A 97 -9.69 5.07 -2.68
N TYR A 98 -8.38 4.96 -2.85
CA TYR A 98 -7.73 4.04 -3.78
C TYR A 98 -7.12 2.90 -2.99
N GLU A 99 -7.49 1.67 -3.33
CA GLU A 99 -6.98 0.49 -2.63
C GLU A 99 -6.04 -0.29 -3.55
N TYR A 100 -4.78 -0.42 -3.13
CA TYR A 100 -3.75 -1.18 -3.83
C TYR A 100 -3.37 -2.44 -3.06
N LEU A 101 -2.99 -3.46 -3.81
CA LEU A 101 -2.43 -4.70 -3.26
C LEU A 101 -1.00 -4.87 -3.76
N ILE A 102 -0.08 -5.10 -2.83
CA ILE A 102 1.29 -5.55 -3.12
C ILE A 102 1.62 -6.74 -2.23
N GLN A 103 2.81 -7.30 -2.38
CA GLN A 103 3.26 -8.43 -1.58
C GLN A 103 4.59 -8.12 -0.91
N ALA A 104 4.75 -8.64 0.31
CA ALA A 104 5.98 -8.56 1.08
C ALA A 104 6.53 -9.95 1.35
N VAL A 105 7.85 -10.07 1.41
CA VAL A 105 8.55 -11.29 1.82
C VAL A 105 9.00 -11.11 3.26
N VAL A 106 8.66 -12.05 4.09
CA VAL A 106 8.99 -12.01 5.52
C VAL A 106 9.73 -13.26 5.96
#